data_d38ece681f180bf75b5ce611ff9f99ae
#
_entry.id   d38ece681f180bf75b5ce611ff9f99ae
#
_cell.length_a   1.000
_cell.length_b   1.000
_cell.length_c   1.000
_cell.angle_alpha   90.00
_cell.angle_beta   90.00
_cell.angle_gamma   90.00
#
_symmetry.space_group_name_H-M   'P 1'
#
loop_
_entity.id
_entity.type
_entity.pdbx_description
1 polymer ?
#
loop_
_entity_poly.entity_id
_entity_poly.type
_entity_poly.pdbx_seq_one_letter_code
_entity_poly.pdbx_strand_id
1 'polypeptide(L)' 'MQGVVKSYDPGTGDGVVVCDTGDFAEFDLAVNALEGSVFRMLRQGQRVNFFVDEDGRATGLGLGSEVDMGTPEH' A
#
# COMPACT_ATOMS: atom_id res chain seq x y z
N MET A 1 -5.97 1.22 5.73
CA MET A 1 -6.64 1.31 4.42
C MET A 1 -6.18 0.20 3.52
N GLN A 2 -7.03 -0.21 2.61
CA GLN A 2 -6.66 -1.18 1.60
C GLN A 2 -6.78 -0.57 0.22
N GLY A 3 -5.94 -1.04 -0.68
CA GLY A 3 -5.98 -0.56 -2.04
C GLY A 3 -5.23 -1.48 -2.98
N VAL A 4 -5.05 -1.00 -4.19
CA VAL A 4 -4.38 -1.75 -5.24
C VAL A 4 -3.25 -0.90 -5.80
N VAL A 5 -2.12 -1.52 -6.03
CA VAL A 5 -0.97 -0.82 -6.60
C VAL A 5 -1.28 -0.48 -8.05
N LYS A 6 -1.28 0.79 -8.36
CA LYS A 6 -1.52 1.27 -9.71
C LYS A 6 -0.23 1.23 -10.52
N SER A 7 0.87 1.63 -9.90
CA SER A 7 2.16 1.62 -10.54
C SER A 7 3.26 1.53 -9.50
N TYR A 8 4.41 1.05 -9.91
CA TYR A 8 5.58 0.98 -9.03
C TYR A 8 6.84 0.95 -9.89
N ASP A 9 7.80 1.78 -9.53
CA ASP A 9 9.09 1.84 -10.21
C ASP A 9 10.16 1.32 -9.26
N PRO A 10 10.66 0.10 -9.47
CA PRO A 10 11.67 -0.45 -8.58
C PRO A 10 13.00 0.29 -8.63
N GLY A 11 13.24 1.03 -9.69
CA GLY A 11 14.50 1.79 -9.79
C GLY A 11 14.54 2.99 -8.88
N THR A 12 13.39 3.61 -8.63
CA THR A 12 13.33 4.80 -7.80
C THR A 12 12.57 4.58 -6.50
N GLY A 13 11.76 3.53 -6.44
CA GLY A 13 10.88 3.29 -5.31
C GLY A 13 9.58 4.08 -5.34
N ASP A 14 9.36 4.82 -6.40
CA ASP A 14 8.13 5.58 -6.54
C ASP A 14 6.98 4.68 -6.96
N GLY A 15 5.79 5.08 -6.60
CA GLY A 15 4.61 4.33 -7.02
C GLY A 15 3.34 5.01 -6.56
N VAL A 16 2.22 4.44 -6.97
CA VAL A 16 0.90 4.96 -6.63
C VAL A 16 0.01 3.81 -6.23
N VAL A 17 -0.74 4.01 -5.15
CA VAL A 17 -1.72 3.06 -4.67
C VAL A 17 -3.09 3.72 -4.78
N VAL A 18 -4.07 2.98 -5.27
CA VAL A 18 -5.44 3.45 -5.38
C VAL A 18 -6.25 2.79 -4.29
N CYS A 19 -6.90 3.60 -3.46
CA CYS A 19 -7.78 3.08 -2.42
C CYS A 19 -8.96 2.39 -3.09
N ASP A 20 -9.33 1.22 -2.60
CA ASP A 20 -10.39 0.45 -3.24
C ASP A 20 -11.77 0.73 -2.66
N THR A 21 -11.89 1.76 -1.85
CA THR A 21 -13.17 2.16 -1.28
C THR A 21 -13.39 3.64 -1.55
N GLY A 22 -14.63 4.07 -1.40
CA GLY A 22 -14.99 5.46 -1.55
C GLY A 22 -14.82 5.92 -2.99
N ASP A 23 -14.05 6.97 -3.18
CA ASP A 23 -13.89 7.59 -4.49
C ASP A 23 -12.63 7.15 -5.22
N PHE A 24 -12.02 6.07 -4.77
CA PHE A 24 -10.80 5.53 -5.39
C PHE A 24 -9.67 6.55 -5.40
N ALA A 25 -9.47 7.20 -4.28
CA ALA A 25 -8.40 8.17 -4.13
C ALA A 25 -7.04 7.52 -4.38
N GLU A 26 -6.14 8.27 -5.01
CA GLU A 26 -4.79 7.81 -5.29
C GLU A 26 -3.83 8.42 -4.30
N PHE A 27 -2.85 7.64 -3.88
CA PHE A 27 -1.82 8.09 -2.96
C PHE A 27 -0.46 7.72 -3.50
N ASP A 28 0.46 8.67 -3.53
CA ASP A 28 1.84 8.39 -3.86
C ASP A 28 2.49 7.64 -2.71
N LEU A 29 3.47 6.80 -3.03
CA LEU A 29 4.20 6.10 -2.00
C LEU A 29 5.14 7.06 -1.28
N ALA A 30 5.26 6.89 0.02
CA ALA A 30 6.24 7.62 0.80
C ALA A 30 7.63 7.09 0.47
N VAL A 31 8.65 7.88 0.78
CA VAL A 31 10.04 7.51 0.50
C VAL A 31 10.39 6.17 1.12
N ASN A 32 9.90 5.91 2.32
CA ASN A 32 10.23 4.69 3.05
C ASN A 32 9.05 3.73 3.11
N ALA A 33 8.19 3.75 2.10
CA ALA A 33 6.93 3.02 2.17
C ALA A 33 7.13 1.52 2.39
N LEU A 34 8.18 0.95 1.83
CA LEU A 34 8.44 -0.49 1.96
C LEU A 34 9.38 -0.84 3.11
N GLU A 35 9.88 0.15 3.82
CA GLU A 35 10.79 -0.09 4.92
C GLU A 35 10.06 -0.81 6.03
N GLY A 36 10.62 -1.93 6.47
CA GLY A 36 9.96 -2.74 7.49
C GLY A 36 8.79 -3.55 6.98
N SER A 37 8.50 -3.49 5.70
CA SER A 37 7.42 -4.24 5.09
C SER A 37 7.87 -5.62 4.68
N VAL A 38 6.90 -6.52 4.48
CA VAL A 38 7.19 -7.84 3.92
C VAL A 38 7.55 -7.75 2.44
N PHE A 39 7.28 -6.62 1.81
CA PHE A 39 7.54 -6.45 0.39
C PHE A 39 8.90 -5.83 0.16
N ARG A 40 9.59 -6.28 -0.86
CA ARG A 40 10.80 -5.64 -1.35
C ARG A 40 10.50 -4.81 -2.57
N MET A 41 9.45 -5.16 -3.27
CA MET A 41 8.96 -4.44 -4.43
C MET A 41 7.49 -4.71 -4.57
N LEU A 42 6.81 -3.90 -5.35
CA LEU A 42 5.39 -4.04 -5.57
C LEU A 42 5.13 -4.36 -7.04
N ARG A 43 3.96 -4.92 -7.30
CA ARG A 43 3.52 -5.20 -8.65
C ARG A 43 2.23 -4.46 -8.92
N GLN A 44 2.06 -4.03 -10.16
CA GLN A 44 0.82 -3.42 -10.59
C GLN A 44 -0.32 -4.41 -10.37
N GLY A 45 -1.40 -3.96 -9.79
CA GLY A 45 -2.55 -4.79 -9.50
C GLY A 45 -2.50 -5.54 -8.17
N GLN A 46 -1.42 -5.42 -7.44
CA GLN A 46 -1.27 -6.09 -6.16
C GLN A 46 -2.11 -5.39 -5.09
N ARG A 47 -2.82 -6.18 -4.28
CA ARG A 47 -3.57 -5.62 -3.16
C ARG A 47 -2.65 -5.41 -1.99
N VAL A 48 -2.80 -4.28 -1.34
CA VAL A 48 -1.98 -3.93 -0.19
C VAL A 48 -2.82 -3.24 0.86
N ASN A 49 -2.36 -3.35 2.09
CA ASN A 49 -2.86 -2.58 3.21
C ASN A 49 -1.85 -1.49 3.49
N PHE A 50 -2.30 -0.31 3.83
CA PHE A 50 -1.37 0.80 4.03
C PHE A 50 -1.95 1.86 4.94
N PHE A 51 -1.09 2.76 5.39
CA PHE A 51 -1.47 3.94 6.15
C PHE A 51 -1.12 5.18 5.34
N VAL A 52 -1.77 6.28 5.65
CA VAL A 52 -1.44 7.55 5.02
C VAL A 52 -0.71 8.40 6.05
N ASP A 53 0.44 8.92 5.68
CA ASP A 53 1.26 9.70 6.59
C ASP A 53 0.83 11.18 6.58
N GLU A 54 1.57 12.01 7.28
CA GLU A 54 1.23 13.43 7.41
C GLU A 54 1.28 14.17 6.09
N ASP A 55 2.07 13.67 5.15
CA ASP A 55 2.20 14.28 3.84
C ASP A 55 1.16 13.78 2.85
N GLY A 56 0.29 12.91 3.29
CA GLY A 56 -0.72 12.33 2.42
C GLY A 56 -0.18 11.25 1.52
N ARG A 57 0.90 10.58 1.92
CA ARG A 57 1.52 9.52 1.13
C ARG A 57 1.29 8.17 1.78
N ALA A 58 1.23 7.14 0.96
CA ALA A 58 1.03 5.78 1.45
C ALA A 58 2.31 5.24 2.06
N THR A 59 2.20 4.64 3.23
CA THR A 59 3.33 4.08 3.95
C THR A 59 2.88 2.85 4.73
N GLY A 60 3.82 2.11 5.29
CA GLY A 60 3.51 0.96 6.12
C GLY A 60 2.79 -0.14 5.37
N LEU A 61 3.23 -0.42 4.15
CA LEU A 61 2.55 -1.37 3.29
C LEU A 61 2.63 -2.78 3.81
N GLY A 62 1.52 -3.49 3.71
CA GLY A 62 1.43 -4.88 4.14
C GLY A 62 0.50 -5.66 3.22
N LEU A 63 0.35 -6.94 3.52
CA LEU A 63 -0.52 -7.80 2.73
C LEU A 63 -1.97 -7.45 2.99
N GLY A 64 -2.67 -7.05 1.94
CA GLY A 64 -4.01 -6.53 2.08
C GLY A 64 -5.03 -7.55 2.54
N SER A 65 -5.02 -8.71 1.93
CA SER A 65 -6.08 -9.67 2.20
C SER A 65 -5.95 -10.36 3.55
N GLU A 66 -4.76 -10.46 4.09
CA GLU A 66 -4.59 -11.14 5.37
C GLU A 66 -5.21 -10.41 6.52
N VAL A 67 -5.36 -9.13 6.37
CA VAL A 67 -5.91 -8.34 7.46
C VAL A 67 -7.31 -8.79 7.80
N ASP A 68 -8.08 -9.08 6.79
CA ASP A 68 -9.46 -9.46 7.01
C ASP A 68 -9.58 -10.78 7.70
N MET A 69 -8.68 -11.69 7.40
CA MET A 69 -8.74 -13.00 7.99
C MET A 69 -8.16 -13.02 9.37
N GLY A 70 -7.19 -12.19 9.58
CA GLY A 70 -6.50 -12.17 10.84
C GLY A 70 -7.31 -11.73 11.98
N THR A 71 -8.34 -11.25 11.69
CA THR A 71 -9.04 -10.75 12.70
C THR A 71 -9.75 -11.54 13.61
N PRO A 72 -9.44 -12.01 14.02
CA PRO A 72 -9.80 -12.64 14.73
C PRO A 72 -9.40 -12.94 15.83
N GLU A 73 -8.87 -12.60 15.59
CA GLU A 73 -8.70 -12.86 16.18
C GLU A 73 -9.00 -13.01 16.74
N HIS A 74 -8.99 -13.15 16.83
CA HIS A 74 -9.30 -13.36 16.97
C HIS A 74 -9.39 -13.62 17.43
#